data_1aa55dc771ab77710c4c552b8b946b4b
#
_entry.id   1aa55dc771ab77710c4c552b8b946b4b
#
_cell.length_a   1.000
_cell.length_b   1.000
_cell.length_c   1.000
_cell.angle_alpha   90.00
_cell.angle_beta   90.00
_cell.angle_gamma   90.00
#
_symmetry.space_group_name_H-M   'P 1'
#
loop_
_entity.id
_entity.type
_entity.pdbx_description
1 polymer ?
#
loop_
_entity_poly.entity_id
_entity_poly.type
_entity_poly.pdbx_seq_one_letter_code
_entity_poly.pdbx_strand_id
1 'polypeptide(L)'
;GESEELTKILPHIKRFEIPLIGLTGNENSSLGSYADVFLDISVEKEACPLGAAPTTSTTLTMALGDALAVALMEHRGFKQEDFASFHPGGSLGRKLFVKIKDLMRTDELPIINNKTALKDAIVTMSEGKLGTVLIVDETDTFIAILSDGDLRRALMKEDFSLERPAIDYASKNPRSYTNTELLASEALEIIENGRIQLLPITNDHGKIIGVLHIHDLINAGIKSK
;
A
#
# COMPACT_ATOMS: atom_id res chain seq x y z
N GLY A 1 29.79 -16.64 -26.38
CA GLY A 1 29.10 -16.09 -27.56
C GLY A 1 28.88 -17.11 -28.66
N GLU A 2 29.19 -18.42 -28.37
CA GLU A 2 29.10 -19.54 -29.34
C GLU A 2 28.06 -20.60 -28.90
N SER A 3 27.18 -20.31 -27.94
CA SER A 3 26.14 -21.26 -27.54
C SER A 3 25.22 -21.56 -28.70
N GLU A 4 25.01 -22.85 -29.01
CA GLU A 4 24.24 -23.28 -30.18
C GLU A 4 22.81 -22.70 -30.21
N GLU A 5 22.18 -22.61 -29.06
CA GLU A 5 20.84 -22.03 -28.89
C GLU A 5 20.79 -20.56 -29.29
N LEU A 6 21.83 -19.78 -28.94
CA LEU A 6 21.92 -18.38 -29.29
C LEU A 6 22.28 -18.20 -30.77
N THR A 7 23.28 -18.91 -31.28
CA THR A 7 23.73 -18.76 -32.66
C THR A 7 22.65 -19.05 -33.69
N LYS A 8 21.72 -19.95 -33.37
CA LYS A 8 20.58 -20.28 -34.26
C LYS A 8 19.57 -19.13 -34.40
N ILE A 9 19.41 -18.28 -33.40
CA ILE A 9 18.44 -17.19 -33.46
C ILE A 9 19.03 -15.89 -34.01
N LEU A 10 20.36 -15.69 -33.99
CA LEU A 10 21.02 -14.47 -34.45
C LEU A 10 20.62 -14.06 -35.88
N PRO A 11 20.57 -14.96 -36.88
CA PRO A 11 20.14 -14.64 -38.24
C PRO A 11 18.70 -14.13 -38.31
N HIS A 12 17.82 -14.61 -37.42
CA HIS A 12 16.44 -14.16 -37.37
C HIS A 12 16.33 -12.74 -36.79
N ILE A 13 17.09 -12.45 -35.72
CA ILE A 13 17.14 -11.10 -35.12
C ILE A 13 17.61 -10.09 -36.18
N LYS A 14 18.67 -10.41 -36.90
CA LYS A 14 19.21 -9.57 -37.97
C LYS A 14 18.22 -9.38 -39.13
N ARG A 15 17.51 -10.46 -39.53
CA ARG A 15 16.47 -10.38 -40.57
C ARG A 15 15.34 -9.47 -40.25
N PHE A 16 14.95 -9.35 -38.94
CA PHE A 16 13.90 -8.48 -38.47
C PHE A 16 14.40 -7.07 -38.13
N GLU A 17 15.67 -6.78 -38.39
CA GLU A 17 16.31 -5.48 -38.12
C GLU A 17 16.17 -5.02 -36.64
N ILE A 18 16.16 -6.00 -35.73
CA ILE A 18 16.08 -5.73 -34.29
C ILE A 18 17.49 -5.36 -33.79
N PRO A 19 17.67 -4.17 -33.17
CA PRO A 19 18.95 -3.80 -32.56
C PRO A 19 19.37 -4.82 -31.50
N LEU A 20 20.60 -5.31 -31.57
CA LEU A 20 21.13 -6.34 -30.70
C LEU A 20 22.27 -5.81 -29.83
N ILE A 21 22.12 -5.90 -28.52
CA ILE A 21 23.22 -5.70 -27.56
C ILE A 21 23.74 -7.07 -27.15
N GLY A 22 24.98 -7.37 -27.50
CA GLY A 22 25.63 -8.64 -27.19
C GLY A 22 26.53 -8.53 -25.95
N LEU A 23 26.23 -9.32 -24.92
CA LEU A 23 27.08 -9.48 -23.74
C LEU A 23 27.86 -10.79 -23.89
N THR A 24 29.15 -10.71 -24.16
CA THR A 24 30.02 -11.89 -24.31
C THR A 24 31.46 -11.52 -23.97
N GLY A 25 32.26 -12.49 -23.58
CA GLY A 25 33.68 -12.31 -23.31
C GLY A 25 34.58 -12.35 -24.56
N ASN A 26 33.99 -12.43 -25.76
CA ASN A 26 34.77 -12.48 -27.02
C ASN A 26 34.03 -11.70 -28.11
N GLU A 27 34.56 -10.57 -28.51
CA GLU A 27 34.03 -9.72 -29.58
C GLU A 27 33.95 -10.42 -30.92
N ASN A 28 34.89 -11.35 -31.19
CA ASN A 28 34.98 -12.08 -32.44
C ASN A 28 34.09 -13.35 -32.44
N SER A 29 33.32 -13.60 -31.39
CA SER A 29 32.33 -14.67 -31.36
C SER A 29 31.15 -14.41 -32.28
N SER A 30 30.37 -15.44 -32.57
CA SER A 30 29.13 -15.29 -33.35
C SER A 30 28.22 -14.21 -32.75
N LEU A 31 27.97 -14.24 -31.43
CA LEU A 31 27.17 -13.21 -30.76
C LEU A 31 27.79 -11.81 -30.87
N GLY A 32 29.11 -11.68 -30.63
CA GLY A 32 29.80 -10.39 -30.74
C GLY A 32 29.72 -9.81 -32.15
N SER A 33 29.95 -10.66 -33.17
CA SER A 33 29.92 -10.23 -34.58
C SER A 33 28.52 -9.85 -35.09
N TYR A 34 27.45 -10.38 -34.52
CA TYR A 34 26.07 -10.02 -34.86
C TYR A 34 25.56 -8.79 -34.10
N ALA A 35 26.19 -8.46 -32.96
CA ALA A 35 25.75 -7.38 -32.09
C ALA A 35 25.95 -6.00 -32.75
N ASP A 36 24.97 -5.12 -32.60
CA ASP A 36 25.11 -3.71 -32.97
C ASP A 36 25.87 -2.93 -31.88
N VAL A 37 25.80 -3.43 -30.62
CA VAL A 37 26.57 -2.95 -29.49
C VAL A 37 27.17 -4.15 -28.77
N PHE A 38 28.48 -4.16 -28.62
CA PHE A 38 29.21 -5.17 -27.85
C PHE A 38 29.52 -4.69 -26.45
N LEU A 39 29.22 -5.53 -25.44
CA LEU A 39 29.58 -5.29 -24.04
C LEU A 39 30.43 -6.45 -23.55
N ASP A 40 31.68 -6.12 -23.18
CA ASP A 40 32.64 -7.12 -22.73
C ASP A 40 32.33 -7.58 -21.30
N ILE A 41 32.09 -8.87 -21.15
CA ILE A 41 31.92 -9.57 -19.87
C ILE A 41 33.02 -10.63 -19.67
N SER A 42 34.18 -10.45 -20.30
CA SER A 42 35.33 -11.33 -20.10
C SER A 42 35.82 -11.29 -18.65
N VAL A 43 36.27 -12.42 -18.17
CA VAL A 43 36.90 -12.57 -16.85
C VAL A 43 38.19 -13.37 -17.03
N GLU A 44 39.24 -12.97 -16.29
CA GLU A 44 40.51 -13.68 -16.32
C GLU A 44 40.34 -15.12 -15.80
N LYS A 45 39.50 -15.29 -14.77
CA LYS A 45 39.35 -16.55 -14.04
C LYS A 45 37.98 -16.69 -13.41
N GLU A 46 37.42 -17.89 -13.55
CA GLU A 46 36.26 -18.29 -12.77
C GLU A 46 36.65 -18.55 -11.30
N ALA A 47 35.79 -18.18 -10.35
CA ALA A 47 35.98 -18.45 -8.92
C ALA A 47 35.84 -19.94 -8.59
N CYS A 48 35.20 -20.71 -9.45
CA CYS A 48 35.08 -22.17 -9.33
C CYS A 48 36.49 -22.83 -9.30
N PRO A 49 36.83 -23.57 -8.25
CA PRO A 49 38.15 -24.19 -8.13
C PRO A 49 38.45 -25.21 -9.26
N LEU A 50 37.42 -25.74 -9.90
CA LEU A 50 37.56 -26.65 -11.06
C LEU A 50 37.62 -25.88 -12.38
N GLY A 51 37.39 -24.58 -12.41
CA GLY A 51 37.33 -23.77 -13.63
C GLY A 51 36.19 -24.16 -14.60
N ALA A 52 35.25 -24.99 -14.16
CA ALA A 52 34.20 -25.55 -15.01
C ALA A 52 32.84 -24.86 -14.84
N ALA A 53 32.50 -24.41 -13.63
CA ALA A 53 31.23 -23.74 -13.38
C ALA A 53 31.36 -22.23 -13.57
N PRO A 54 30.44 -21.58 -14.31
CA PRO A 54 30.42 -20.14 -14.43
C PRO A 54 30.05 -19.53 -13.08
N THR A 55 30.89 -18.63 -12.58
CA THR A 55 30.77 -17.98 -11.27
C THR A 55 31.09 -16.49 -11.35
N THR A 56 32.35 -16.14 -11.63
CA THR A 56 32.76 -14.75 -11.82
C THR A 56 32.07 -14.12 -13.03
N SER A 57 32.01 -14.85 -14.13
CA SER A 57 31.34 -14.41 -15.37
C SER A 57 29.83 -14.18 -15.18
N THR A 58 29.16 -15.06 -14.47
CA THR A 58 27.72 -14.87 -14.18
C THR A 58 27.46 -13.67 -13.27
N THR A 59 28.31 -13.48 -12.25
CA THR A 59 28.22 -12.31 -11.36
C THR A 59 28.43 -11.00 -12.13
N LEU A 60 29.44 -10.96 -13.02
CA LEU A 60 29.70 -9.79 -13.87
C LEU A 60 28.50 -9.52 -14.81
N THR A 61 27.96 -10.57 -15.44
CA THR A 61 26.82 -10.44 -16.33
C THR A 61 25.61 -9.86 -15.61
N MET A 62 25.30 -10.34 -14.41
CA MET A 62 24.20 -9.83 -13.60
C MET A 62 24.44 -8.35 -13.21
N ALA A 63 25.63 -8.02 -12.71
CA ALA A 63 25.95 -6.66 -12.31
C ALA A 63 25.85 -5.67 -13.49
N LEU A 64 26.31 -6.07 -14.68
CA LEU A 64 26.19 -5.25 -15.88
C LEU A 64 24.72 -5.11 -16.34
N GLY A 65 23.94 -6.20 -16.25
CA GLY A 65 22.52 -6.17 -16.54
C GLY A 65 21.76 -5.19 -15.61
N ASP A 66 22.04 -5.23 -14.33
CA ASP A 66 21.48 -4.31 -13.34
C ASP A 66 21.90 -2.87 -13.63
N ALA A 67 23.16 -2.63 -13.97
CA ALA A 67 23.66 -1.30 -14.34
C ALA A 67 22.94 -0.74 -15.58
N LEU A 68 22.70 -1.57 -16.60
CA LEU A 68 21.94 -1.19 -17.77
C LEU A 68 20.48 -0.87 -17.42
N ALA A 69 19.85 -1.69 -16.58
CA ALA A 69 18.48 -1.47 -16.13
C ALA A 69 18.35 -0.13 -15.39
N VAL A 70 19.28 0.16 -14.46
CA VAL A 70 19.32 1.43 -13.71
C VAL A 70 19.54 2.62 -14.65
N ALA A 71 20.50 2.53 -15.59
CA ALA A 71 20.74 3.58 -16.56
C ALA A 71 19.53 3.86 -17.45
N LEU A 72 18.77 2.81 -17.86
CA LEU A 72 17.54 2.96 -18.61
C LEU A 72 16.42 3.57 -17.78
N MET A 73 16.30 3.20 -16.50
CA MET A 73 15.33 3.81 -15.58
C MET A 73 15.59 5.31 -15.45
N GLU A 74 16.86 5.70 -15.23
CA GLU A 74 17.25 7.10 -15.12
C GLU A 74 16.99 7.86 -16.43
N HIS A 75 17.40 7.31 -17.56
CA HIS A 75 17.20 7.91 -18.87
C HIS A 75 15.72 8.14 -19.22
N ARG A 76 14.84 7.23 -18.80
CA ARG A 76 13.39 7.30 -19.02
C ARG A 76 12.67 8.12 -17.95
N GLY A 77 13.34 8.60 -16.92
CA GLY A 77 12.71 9.26 -15.77
C GLY A 77 11.74 8.35 -15.02
N PHE A 78 12.03 7.04 -14.97
CA PHE A 78 11.18 6.03 -14.34
C PHE A 78 11.07 6.27 -12.83
N LYS A 79 9.83 6.37 -12.33
CA LYS A 79 9.52 6.72 -10.95
C LYS A 79 8.97 5.54 -10.15
N GLN A 80 8.80 5.75 -8.84
CA GLN A 80 8.20 4.75 -7.95
C GLN A 80 6.76 4.40 -8.35
N GLU A 81 6.00 5.38 -8.85
CA GLU A 81 4.64 5.21 -9.34
C GLU A 81 4.59 4.25 -10.55
N ASP A 82 5.56 4.38 -11.45
CA ASP A 82 5.69 3.50 -12.61
C ASP A 82 5.98 2.06 -12.16
N PHE A 83 6.94 1.89 -11.24
CA PHE A 83 7.25 0.58 -10.66
C PHE A 83 6.04 -0.04 -9.96
N ALA A 84 5.34 0.74 -9.16
CA ALA A 84 4.16 0.29 -8.42
C ALA A 84 3.02 -0.13 -9.36
N SER A 85 2.87 0.51 -10.54
CA SER A 85 1.86 0.14 -11.52
C SER A 85 2.07 -1.27 -12.08
N PHE A 86 3.32 -1.72 -12.21
CA PHE A 86 3.65 -3.10 -12.61
C PHE A 86 3.55 -4.10 -11.45
N HIS A 87 3.57 -3.63 -10.19
CA HIS A 87 3.52 -4.46 -8.99
C HIS A 87 2.44 -4.00 -7.99
N PRO A 88 1.16 -3.91 -8.40
CA PRO A 88 0.09 -3.32 -7.58
C PRO A 88 -0.15 -4.08 -6.27
N GLY A 89 0.07 -5.39 -6.24
CA GLY A 89 -0.05 -6.22 -5.03
C GLY A 89 1.12 -6.13 -4.05
N GLY A 90 2.22 -5.49 -4.43
CA GLY A 90 3.37 -5.27 -3.55
C GLY A 90 3.13 -4.19 -2.49
N SER A 91 4.01 -4.10 -1.50
CA SER A 91 3.90 -3.08 -0.44
C SER A 91 3.91 -1.65 -0.98
N LEU A 92 4.73 -1.39 -2.01
CA LEU A 92 4.80 -0.09 -2.67
C LEU A 92 3.51 0.21 -3.47
N GLY A 93 2.97 -0.78 -4.19
CA GLY A 93 1.70 -0.63 -4.93
C GLY A 93 0.54 -0.30 -4.00
N ARG A 94 0.40 -1.06 -2.92
CA ARG A 94 -0.63 -0.78 -1.90
C ARG A 94 -0.50 0.63 -1.32
N LYS A 95 0.72 1.06 -1.00
CA LYS A 95 0.97 2.39 -0.45
C LYS A 95 0.57 3.53 -1.40
N LEU A 96 0.78 3.36 -2.70
CA LEU A 96 0.60 4.41 -3.70
C LEU A 96 -0.77 4.41 -4.39
N PHE A 97 -1.53 3.31 -4.30
CA PHE A 97 -2.78 3.20 -5.06
C PHE A 97 -4.02 2.90 -4.22
N VAL A 98 -3.88 2.28 -3.03
CA VAL A 98 -5.06 1.96 -2.21
C VAL A 98 -5.57 3.23 -1.54
N LYS A 99 -6.87 3.49 -1.68
CA LYS A 99 -7.56 4.67 -1.18
C LYS A 99 -8.48 4.33 -0.01
N ILE A 100 -8.93 5.34 0.72
CA ILE A 100 -9.90 5.18 1.81
C ILE A 100 -11.13 4.43 1.35
N LYS A 101 -11.71 4.80 0.18
CA LYS A 101 -12.91 4.17 -0.38
C LYS A 101 -12.79 2.68 -0.63
N ASP A 102 -11.57 2.17 -0.85
CA ASP A 102 -11.32 0.76 -1.14
C ASP A 102 -11.30 -0.10 0.13
N LEU A 103 -11.16 0.52 1.32
CA LEU A 103 -11.00 -0.16 2.60
C LEU A 103 -12.04 0.23 3.65
N MET A 104 -12.73 1.36 3.48
CA MET A 104 -13.72 1.81 4.46
C MET A 104 -14.90 0.84 4.51
N ARG A 105 -15.40 0.60 5.71
CA ARG A 105 -16.65 -0.13 5.92
C ARG A 105 -17.82 0.81 5.68
N THR A 106 -18.81 0.36 4.93
CA THR A 106 -20.03 1.09 4.59
C THR A 106 -21.28 0.44 5.16
N ASP A 107 -21.19 -0.83 5.51
CA ASP A 107 -22.28 -1.64 6.00
C ASP A 107 -22.18 -1.84 7.52
N GLU A 108 -23.33 -2.08 8.17
CA GLU A 108 -23.44 -2.38 9.61
C GLU A 108 -22.66 -1.42 10.50
N LEU A 109 -22.73 -0.12 10.16
CA LEU A 109 -22.03 0.90 10.93
C LEU A 109 -22.70 1.08 12.30
N PRO A 110 -21.93 1.19 13.41
CA PRO A 110 -22.46 1.38 14.76
C PRO A 110 -22.94 2.83 14.95
N ILE A 111 -24.04 3.20 14.31
CA ILE A 111 -24.65 4.52 14.35
C ILE A 111 -25.83 4.49 15.29
N ILE A 112 -25.92 5.49 16.18
CA ILE A 112 -27.05 5.70 17.08
C ILE A 112 -27.53 7.15 17.01
N ASN A 113 -28.80 7.35 17.43
CA ASN A 113 -29.34 8.70 17.58
C ASN A 113 -28.88 9.35 18.89
N ASN A 114 -28.87 10.68 18.95
CA ASN A 114 -28.46 11.47 20.12
C ASN A 114 -29.33 11.25 21.38
N LYS A 115 -30.52 10.66 21.24
CA LYS A 115 -31.43 10.31 22.33
C LYS A 115 -31.24 8.87 22.85
N THR A 116 -30.43 8.06 22.18
CA THR A 116 -30.19 6.66 22.55
C THR A 116 -29.57 6.55 23.93
N ALA A 117 -30.17 5.72 24.81
CA ALA A 117 -29.65 5.49 26.16
C ALA A 117 -28.26 4.82 26.10
N LEU A 118 -27.41 5.08 27.11
CA LEU A 118 -26.06 4.54 27.15
C LEU A 118 -26.02 3.01 27.10
N LYS A 119 -26.97 2.32 27.78
CA LYS A 119 -27.10 0.85 27.74
C LYS A 119 -27.24 0.31 26.32
N ASP A 120 -28.07 0.94 25.50
CA ASP A 120 -28.33 0.52 24.13
C ASP A 120 -27.14 0.88 23.21
N ALA A 121 -26.49 2.00 23.48
CA ALA A 121 -25.23 2.38 22.81
C ALA A 121 -24.11 1.36 23.06
N ILE A 122 -24.00 0.80 24.26
CA ILE A 122 -23.02 -0.26 24.61
C ILE A 122 -23.30 -1.54 23.81
N VAL A 123 -24.56 -1.91 23.63
CA VAL A 123 -24.95 -3.06 22.82
C VAL A 123 -24.49 -2.84 21.38
N THR A 124 -24.87 -1.69 20.77
CA THR A 124 -24.47 -1.33 19.42
C THR A 124 -22.94 -1.27 19.24
N MET A 125 -22.22 -0.76 20.25
CA MET A 125 -20.74 -0.74 20.25
C MET A 125 -20.16 -2.16 20.18
N SER A 126 -20.73 -3.08 20.96
CA SER A 126 -20.28 -4.48 21.01
C SER A 126 -20.57 -5.24 19.72
N GLU A 127 -21.75 -5.02 19.12
CA GLU A 127 -22.17 -5.63 17.86
C GLU A 127 -21.32 -5.11 16.69
N GLY A 128 -21.02 -3.81 16.65
CA GLY A 128 -20.21 -3.18 15.62
C GLY A 128 -18.72 -3.58 15.65
N LYS A 129 -18.22 -4.17 16.75
CA LYS A 129 -16.83 -4.65 16.90
C LYS A 129 -15.75 -3.62 16.58
N LEU A 130 -16.07 -2.34 16.74
CA LEU A 130 -15.16 -1.22 16.48
C LEU A 130 -14.74 -0.48 17.76
N GLY A 131 -15.23 -0.93 18.94
CA GLY A 131 -14.99 -0.26 20.22
C GLY A 131 -15.49 1.19 20.27
N THR A 132 -16.43 1.52 19.39
CA THR A 132 -16.89 2.89 19.18
C THR A 132 -18.30 2.91 18.61
N VAL A 133 -19.13 3.90 19.01
CA VAL A 133 -20.38 4.24 18.31
C VAL A 133 -20.34 5.68 17.81
N LEU A 134 -21.00 5.90 16.70
CA LEU A 134 -21.11 7.19 16.03
C LEU A 134 -22.49 7.75 16.33
N ILE A 135 -22.57 8.99 16.82
CA ILE A 135 -23.82 9.60 17.26
C ILE A 135 -24.24 10.64 16.24
N VAL A 136 -25.47 10.52 15.75
CA VAL A 136 -26.08 11.46 14.83
C VAL A 136 -27.25 12.18 15.47
N ASP A 137 -27.57 13.36 14.95
CA ASP A 137 -28.77 14.12 15.34
C ASP A 137 -30.02 13.66 14.57
N GLU A 138 -31.10 14.41 14.71
CA GLU A 138 -32.40 14.13 14.06
C GLU A 138 -32.37 14.33 12.53
N THR A 139 -31.30 14.94 11.99
CA THR A 139 -31.07 15.16 10.55
C THR A 139 -30.06 14.18 9.95
N ASP A 140 -29.65 13.15 10.73
CA ASP A 140 -28.58 12.21 10.44
C ASP A 140 -27.20 12.87 10.32
N THR A 141 -27.00 14.05 10.89
CA THR A 141 -25.68 14.71 10.90
C THR A 141 -24.81 14.13 12.02
N PHE A 142 -23.57 13.82 11.72
CA PHE A 142 -22.60 13.31 12.69
C PHE A 142 -22.17 14.37 13.69
N ILE A 143 -22.51 14.17 14.99
CA ILE A 143 -22.32 15.18 16.03
C ILE A 143 -21.42 14.75 17.18
N ALA A 144 -21.29 13.46 17.44
CA ALA A 144 -20.47 12.96 18.54
C ALA A 144 -19.99 11.52 18.30
N ILE A 145 -18.96 11.14 19.05
CA ILE A 145 -18.38 9.78 19.05
C ILE A 145 -18.23 9.31 20.50
N LEU A 146 -18.66 8.07 20.76
CA LEU A 146 -18.47 7.43 22.06
C LEU A 146 -17.55 6.23 21.87
N SER A 147 -16.38 6.28 22.47
CA SER A 147 -15.40 5.18 22.45
C SER A 147 -15.38 4.40 23.76
N ASP A 148 -14.75 3.22 23.77
CA ASP A 148 -14.44 2.47 25.00
C ASP A 148 -13.70 3.32 26.05
N GLY A 149 -12.86 4.25 25.59
CA GLY A 149 -12.16 5.19 26.45
C GLY A 149 -13.10 6.19 27.11
N ASP A 150 -14.10 6.69 26.38
CA ASP A 150 -15.13 7.60 26.92
C ASP A 150 -16.01 6.85 27.91
N LEU A 151 -16.40 5.61 27.62
CA LEU A 151 -17.18 4.77 28.51
C LEU A 151 -16.44 4.51 29.83
N ARG A 152 -15.16 4.19 29.80
CA ARG A 152 -14.35 4.01 31.01
C ARG A 152 -14.26 5.30 31.84
N ARG A 153 -14.16 6.47 31.21
CA ARG A 153 -14.19 7.76 31.91
C ARG A 153 -15.57 8.06 32.50
N ALA A 154 -16.64 7.70 31.78
CA ALA A 154 -18.01 7.86 32.25
C ALA A 154 -18.31 7.09 33.54
N LEU A 155 -17.82 5.84 33.64
CA LEU A 155 -17.97 4.96 34.82
C LEU A 155 -17.38 5.59 36.11
N MET A 156 -16.45 6.53 36.00
CA MET A 156 -15.83 7.20 37.15
C MET A 156 -16.58 8.45 37.63
N LYS A 157 -17.67 8.82 36.93
CA LYS A 157 -18.47 9.98 37.29
C LYS A 157 -19.49 9.63 38.38
N GLU A 158 -19.69 10.51 39.35
CA GLU A 158 -20.66 10.33 40.44
C GLU A 158 -22.10 10.24 39.92
N ASP A 159 -22.41 10.94 38.83
CA ASP A 159 -23.74 11.00 38.21
C ASP A 159 -23.89 10.00 37.04
N PHE A 160 -23.05 8.97 36.98
CA PHE A 160 -23.12 7.93 35.95
C PHE A 160 -24.47 7.21 35.98
N SER A 161 -25.08 7.03 34.79
CA SER A 161 -26.29 6.25 34.62
C SER A 161 -26.38 5.65 33.23
N LEU A 162 -26.77 4.38 33.18
CA LEU A 162 -27.00 3.65 31.92
C LEU A 162 -28.25 4.12 31.18
N GLU A 163 -29.17 4.79 31.87
CA GLU A 163 -30.43 5.31 31.31
C GLU A 163 -30.28 6.72 30.68
N ARG A 164 -29.15 7.39 30.94
CA ARG A 164 -28.87 8.69 30.31
C ARG A 164 -28.54 8.54 28.84
N PRO A 165 -28.78 9.56 28.01
CA PRO A 165 -28.36 9.58 26.62
C PRO A 165 -26.85 9.39 26.49
N ALA A 166 -26.42 8.52 25.57
CA ALA A 166 -25.00 8.24 25.32
C ALA A 166 -24.18 9.49 24.99
N ILE A 167 -24.79 10.48 24.36
CA ILE A 167 -24.17 11.76 24.00
C ILE A 167 -23.66 12.56 25.20
N ASP A 168 -24.20 12.33 26.41
CA ASP A 168 -23.76 13.01 27.65
C ASP A 168 -22.34 12.55 28.07
N TYR A 169 -21.91 11.40 27.57
CA TYR A 169 -20.62 10.79 27.86
C TYR A 169 -19.68 10.79 26.65
N ALA A 170 -20.17 11.18 25.47
CA ALA A 170 -19.46 11.15 24.21
C ALA A 170 -18.56 12.38 24.01
N SER A 171 -17.53 12.20 23.19
CA SER A 171 -16.72 13.29 22.67
C SER A 171 -17.49 14.01 21.56
N LYS A 172 -17.76 15.31 21.78
CA LYS A 172 -18.53 16.19 20.86
C LYS A 172 -17.61 16.81 19.81
N ASN A 173 -18.19 17.19 18.68
CA ASN A 173 -17.46 17.76 17.52
C ASN A 173 -16.30 16.85 17.06
N PRO A 174 -16.56 15.60 16.78
CA PRO A 174 -15.55 14.65 16.36
C PRO A 174 -14.97 15.03 15.00
N ARG A 175 -13.69 14.71 14.77
CA ARG A 175 -13.10 14.88 13.45
C ARG A 175 -13.66 13.82 12.51
N SER A 176 -14.04 14.26 11.31
CA SER A 176 -14.40 13.38 10.19
C SER A 176 -13.69 13.82 8.93
N TYR A 177 -13.65 12.93 7.93
CA TYR A 177 -13.01 13.20 6.65
C TYR A 177 -14.02 12.99 5.52
N THR A 178 -13.98 13.86 4.51
CA THR A 178 -14.89 13.80 3.35
C THR A 178 -14.19 13.26 2.11
N ASN A 179 -12.87 13.35 2.05
CA ASN A 179 -12.08 12.93 0.89
C ASN A 179 -11.85 11.41 0.89
N THR A 180 -12.70 10.65 0.22
CA THR A 180 -12.57 9.20 0.05
C THR A 180 -11.47 8.80 -0.93
N GLU A 181 -10.96 9.73 -1.75
CA GLU A 181 -9.85 9.53 -2.69
C GLU A 181 -8.47 9.65 -2.02
N LEU A 182 -8.42 10.04 -0.74
CA LEU A 182 -7.18 10.07 0.04
C LEU A 182 -6.56 8.67 0.10
N LEU A 183 -5.24 8.60 0.01
CA LEU A 183 -4.53 7.32 0.10
C LEU A 183 -4.69 6.69 1.50
N ALA A 184 -4.81 5.38 1.52
CA ALA A 184 -4.90 4.62 2.76
C ALA A 184 -3.66 4.80 3.66
N SER A 185 -2.48 5.01 3.06
CA SER A 185 -1.24 5.33 3.79
C SER A 185 -1.30 6.69 4.49
N GLU A 186 -1.90 7.70 3.86
CA GLU A 186 -2.12 9.02 4.48
C GLU A 186 -3.16 8.95 5.59
N ALA A 187 -4.23 8.16 5.39
CA ALA A 187 -5.23 7.90 6.42
C ALA A 187 -4.63 7.23 7.66
N LEU A 188 -3.68 6.30 7.46
CA LEU A 188 -2.96 5.67 8.57
C LEU A 188 -2.12 6.70 9.36
N GLU A 189 -1.40 7.60 8.69
CA GLU A 189 -0.65 8.68 9.33
C GLU A 189 -1.59 9.60 10.16
N ILE A 190 -2.78 9.89 9.66
CA ILE A 190 -3.80 10.67 10.39
C ILE A 190 -4.25 9.95 11.66
N ILE A 191 -4.52 8.64 11.57
CA ILE A 191 -4.95 7.79 12.68
C ILE A 191 -3.86 7.72 13.76
N GLU A 192 -2.61 7.47 13.36
CA GLU A 192 -1.46 7.37 14.27
C GLU A 192 -1.16 8.70 14.96
N ASN A 193 -1.07 9.79 14.20
CA ASN A 193 -0.82 11.12 14.73
C ASN A 193 -1.96 11.61 15.64
N GLY A 194 -3.19 11.25 15.31
CA GLY A 194 -4.38 11.53 16.12
C GLY A 194 -4.52 10.65 17.35
N ARG A 195 -3.73 9.57 17.45
CA ARG A 195 -3.87 8.52 18.48
C ARG A 195 -5.32 8.01 18.59
N ILE A 196 -5.96 7.85 17.43
CA ILE A 196 -7.30 7.32 17.29
C ILE A 196 -7.26 5.94 16.66
N GLN A 197 -8.33 5.15 16.81
CA GLN A 197 -8.41 3.83 16.20
C GLN A 197 -9.32 3.79 14.98
N LEU A 198 -10.20 4.78 14.87
CA LEU A 198 -11.25 4.85 13.87
C LEU A 198 -11.34 6.25 13.29
N LEU A 199 -11.45 6.33 11.97
CA LEU A 199 -11.63 7.54 11.19
C LEU A 199 -13.04 7.55 10.59
N PRO A 200 -13.96 8.38 11.08
CA PRO A 200 -15.28 8.55 10.47
C PRO A 200 -15.17 9.26 9.12
N ILE A 201 -15.89 8.73 8.13
CA ILE A 201 -15.97 9.30 6.79
C ILE A 201 -17.39 9.86 6.59
N THR A 202 -17.47 11.13 6.23
CA THR A 202 -18.74 11.82 6.02
C THR A 202 -18.84 12.37 4.60
N ASN A 203 -20.05 12.63 4.14
CA ASN A 203 -20.26 13.42 2.92
C ASN A 203 -20.21 14.93 3.24
N ASP A 204 -20.37 15.77 2.21
CA ASP A 204 -20.36 17.23 2.34
C ASP A 204 -21.53 17.80 3.18
N HIS A 205 -22.54 16.98 3.45
CA HIS A 205 -23.67 17.32 4.32
C HIS A 205 -23.46 16.84 5.77
N GLY A 206 -22.28 16.33 6.12
CA GLY A 206 -21.94 15.83 7.45
C GLY A 206 -22.58 14.49 7.81
N LYS A 207 -23.18 13.79 6.85
CA LYS A 207 -23.73 12.43 7.07
C LYS A 207 -22.64 11.39 6.96
N ILE A 208 -22.65 10.40 7.85
CA ILE A 208 -21.71 9.28 7.84
C ILE A 208 -21.95 8.43 6.60
N ILE A 209 -20.91 8.19 5.82
CA ILE A 209 -20.91 7.31 4.65
C ILE A 209 -20.02 6.08 4.84
N GLY A 210 -19.21 6.05 5.88
CA GLY A 210 -18.34 4.92 6.20
C GLY A 210 -17.45 5.20 7.40
N VAL A 211 -16.68 4.19 7.76
CA VAL A 211 -15.63 4.26 8.76
C VAL A 211 -14.39 3.51 8.29
N LEU A 212 -13.23 4.01 8.64
CA LEU A 212 -11.96 3.33 8.40
C LEU A 212 -11.30 3.02 9.75
N HIS A 213 -11.17 1.74 10.05
CA HIS A 213 -10.55 1.30 11.29
C HIS A 213 -9.08 0.93 11.08
N ILE A 214 -8.21 1.18 12.04
CA ILE A 214 -6.77 0.91 11.96
C ILE A 214 -6.47 -0.56 11.58
N HIS A 215 -7.26 -1.51 12.08
CA HIS A 215 -7.09 -2.92 11.73
C HIS A 215 -7.41 -3.22 10.27
N ASP A 216 -8.32 -2.49 9.63
CA ASP A 216 -8.62 -2.68 8.22
C ASP A 216 -7.42 -2.24 7.35
N LEU A 217 -6.75 -1.16 7.73
CA LEU A 217 -5.49 -0.71 7.11
C LEU A 217 -4.36 -1.72 7.28
N ILE A 218 -4.16 -2.22 8.51
CA ILE A 218 -3.12 -3.22 8.83
C ILE A 218 -3.37 -4.51 8.06
N ASN A 219 -4.61 -5.01 8.04
CA ASN A 219 -4.99 -6.23 7.32
C ASN A 219 -4.81 -6.08 5.81
N ALA A 220 -5.04 -4.91 5.26
CA ALA A 220 -4.74 -4.58 3.86
C ALA A 220 -3.23 -4.45 3.57
N GLY A 221 -2.37 -4.58 4.60
CA GLY A 221 -0.92 -4.47 4.48
C GLY A 221 -0.42 -3.04 4.26
N ILE A 222 -1.22 -2.04 4.65
CA ILE A 222 -0.80 -0.65 4.67
C ILE A 222 0.15 -0.45 5.86
N LYS A 223 1.29 0.17 5.63
CA LYS A 223 2.29 0.47 6.66
C LYS A 223 2.53 1.96 6.71
N SER A 224 2.73 2.47 7.92
CA SER A 224 3.29 3.81 8.14
C SER A 224 4.72 3.92 7.59
N LYS A 225 5.16 5.13 7.41
CA LYS A 225 6.55 5.42 7.00
C LYS A 225 7.55 5.06 8.08
#